data_7700d3c1e10bc7dc2783a4e16508d614
#
_entry.id   7700d3c1e10bc7dc2783a4e16508d614
#
_cell.length_a   1.000
_cell.length_b   1.000
_cell.length_c   1.000
_cell.angle_alpha   90.00
_cell.angle_beta   90.00
_cell.angle_gamma   90.00
#
_symmetry.space_group_name_H-M   'P 1'
#
loop_
_entity.id
_entity.type
_entity.pdbx_description
1 polymer ?
#
loop_
_entity_poly.entity_id
_entity_poly.type
_entity_poly.pdbx_seq_one_letter_code
_entity_poly.pdbx_strand_id
1 'polypeptide(L)'
;MKKLWSVIILLFLTSFLVISFSGCDQLKISNLKANKHFKLANKYFTDEKFKKAIGEYEEALKLNPDLKAAFYYLGSCYVSVYKPGDDSEKNKEFGTKATLYLQKALEQSPDNKDIIQSLGDINDKMRNFDQAEKYYLQIQKFTPNDPASYYNLAGFYSNNRKYDKAIEMYEKRIALDPADAEGYLYLAGFYQDNRKWDEAIKNHEIRIQKIDENATMEEKAKAEFLADAYYRLGVVCWNKSYQTPADVMASVERLQVVQKGHDALTKATELSPNFPDPWAYLSLLFRQKTIAEPLKKAQYDKEAEKMVQKFQELRKRKLATEQFMKDLSKEK
;
A
#
# COMPACT_ATOMS: atom_id res chain seq x y z
N MET A 1 -76.83 -14.32 24.10
CA MET A 1 -75.52 -13.69 24.46
C MET A 1 -74.32 -14.60 24.13
N LYS A 2 -74.36 -15.92 24.35
CA LYS A 2 -73.21 -16.81 24.08
C LYS A 2 -72.81 -16.92 22.58
N LYS A 3 -73.76 -16.86 21.64
CA LYS A 3 -73.47 -16.92 20.20
C LYS A 3 -72.82 -15.61 19.63
N LEU A 4 -73.10 -14.45 20.23
CA LEU A 4 -72.50 -13.21 19.82
C LEU A 4 -71.04 -13.10 20.22
N TRP A 5 -70.66 -13.63 21.36
CA TRP A 5 -69.27 -13.69 21.86
C TRP A 5 -68.40 -14.62 21.03
N SER A 6 -68.96 -15.74 20.55
CA SER A 6 -68.21 -16.69 19.68
C SER A 6 -67.87 -16.07 18.32
N VAL A 7 -68.77 -15.24 17.75
CA VAL A 7 -68.53 -14.57 16.49
C VAL A 7 -67.47 -13.46 16.62
N ILE A 8 -67.51 -12.72 17.73
CA ILE A 8 -66.50 -11.66 17.98
C ILE A 8 -65.13 -12.26 18.20
N ILE A 9 -64.99 -13.38 18.93
CA ILE A 9 -63.70 -14.08 19.15
C ILE A 9 -63.21 -14.65 17.81
N LEU A 10 -64.07 -15.19 16.94
CA LEU A 10 -63.67 -15.71 15.64
C LEU A 10 -63.18 -14.60 14.70
N LEU A 11 -63.80 -13.41 14.70
CA LEU A 11 -63.42 -12.26 13.94
C LEU A 11 -62.06 -11.67 14.43
N PHE A 12 -61.79 -11.67 15.73
CA PHE A 12 -60.49 -11.26 16.29
C PHE A 12 -59.39 -12.26 15.96
N LEU A 13 -59.65 -13.58 15.99
CA LEU A 13 -58.70 -14.62 15.61
C LEU A 13 -58.36 -14.59 14.14
N THR A 14 -59.38 -14.34 13.25
CA THR A 14 -59.12 -14.25 11.82
C THR A 14 -58.38 -12.95 11.43
N SER A 15 -58.66 -11.82 12.09
CA SER A 15 -57.91 -10.57 11.84
C SER A 15 -56.45 -10.69 12.31
N PHE A 16 -56.18 -11.38 13.42
CA PHE A 16 -54.81 -11.61 13.92
C PHE A 16 -54.01 -12.56 13.03
N LEU A 17 -54.69 -13.57 12.42
CA LEU A 17 -54.04 -14.51 11.48
C LEU A 17 -53.69 -13.84 10.15
N VAL A 18 -54.56 -12.95 9.63
CA VAL A 18 -54.33 -12.25 8.36
C VAL A 18 -53.17 -11.25 8.48
N ILE A 19 -53.03 -10.56 9.63
CA ILE A 19 -51.90 -9.63 9.88
C ILE A 19 -50.58 -10.40 9.97
N SER A 20 -50.57 -11.60 10.52
CA SER A 20 -49.34 -12.43 10.66
C SER A 20 -48.86 -12.97 9.30
N PHE A 21 -49.76 -13.34 8.38
CA PHE A 21 -49.38 -13.83 7.04
C PHE A 21 -48.90 -12.71 6.12
N SER A 22 -49.51 -11.53 6.17
CA SER A 22 -49.09 -10.37 5.35
C SER A 22 -47.70 -9.88 5.74
N GLY A 23 -47.33 -9.93 7.04
CA GLY A 23 -46.00 -9.53 7.52
C GLY A 23 -44.86 -10.43 7.05
N CYS A 24 -45.07 -11.75 7.01
CA CYS A 24 -44.05 -12.69 6.55
C CYS A 24 -43.75 -12.59 5.05
N ASP A 25 -44.75 -12.39 4.23
CA ASP A 25 -44.55 -12.26 2.75
C ASP A 25 -43.92 -10.90 2.39
N GLN A 26 -44.29 -9.85 3.09
CA GLN A 26 -43.69 -8.52 2.90
C GLN A 26 -42.21 -8.52 3.32
N LEU A 27 -41.86 -9.19 4.39
CA LEU A 27 -40.46 -9.41 4.82
C LEU A 27 -39.66 -10.24 3.80
N LYS A 28 -40.25 -11.28 3.20
CA LYS A 28 -39.60 -12.07 2.15
C LYS A 28 -39.31 -11.23 0.90
N ILE A 29 -40.26 -10.44 0.46
CA ILE A 29 -40.10 -9.54 -0.72
C ILE A 29 -39.06 -8.46 -0.44
N SER A 30 -39.07 -7.88 0.76
CA SER A 30 -38.09 -6.89 1.19
C SER A 30 -36.67 -7.49 1.16
N ASN A 31 -36.47 -8.68 1.70
CA ASN A 31 -35.20 -9.39 1.69
C ASN A 31 -34.69 -9.71 0.26
N LEU A 32 -35.60 -10.10 -0.65
CA LEU A 32 -35.23 -10.33 -2.04
C LEU A 32 -34.74 -9.04 -2.73
N LYS A 33 -35.45 -7.93 -2.49
CA LYS A 33 -35.03 -6.62 -3.01
C LYS A 33 -33.70 -6.18 -2.38
N ALA A 34 -33.52 -6.33 -1.06
CA ALA A 34 -32.28 -6.04 -0.39
C ALA A 34 -31.09 -6.81 -0.99
N ASN A 35 -31.27 -8.11 -1.23
CA ASN A 35 -30.26 -8.94 -1.89
C ASN A 35 -29.93 -8.51 -3.32
N LYS A 36 -30.91 -7.99 -4.06
CA LYS A 36 -30.67 -7.45 -5.41
C LYS A 36 -29.79 -6.21 -5.34
N HIS A 37 -30.09 -5.26 -4.44
CA HIS A 37 -29.26 -4.07 -4.22
C HIS A 37 -27.86 -4.45 -3.73
N PHE A 38 -27.76 -5.38 -2.81
CA PHE A 38 -26.48 -5.87 -2.31
C PHE A 38 -25.59 -6.46 -3.42
N LYS A 39 -26.16 -7.28 -4.32
CA LYS A 39 -25.40 -7.83 -5.46
C LYS A 39 -24.94 -6.73 -6.43
N LEU A 40 -25.78 -5.72 -6.69
CA LEU A 40 -25.42 -4.59 -7.53
C LEU A 40 -24.35 -3.72 -6.87
N ALA A 41 -24.44 -3.51 -5.56
CA ALA A 41 -23.43 -2.82 -4.77
C ALA A 41 -22.07 -3.52 -4.84
N ASN A 42 -22.05 -4.86 -4.68
CA ASN A 42 -20.83 -5.66 -4.81
C ASN A 42 -20.18 -5.49 -6.20
N LYS A 43 -20.98 -5.45 -7.27
CA LYS A 43 -20.47 -5.17 -8.61
C LYS A 43 -19.82 -3.78 -8.69
N TYR A 44 -20.49 -2.75 -8.17
CA TYR A 44 -19.92 -1.40 -8.14
C TYR A 44 -18.69 -1.31 -7.24
N PHE A 45 -18.63 -2.07 -6.15
CA PHE A 45 -17.46 -2.17 -5.29
C PHE A 45 -16.26 -2.76 -6.04
N THR A 46 -16.45 -3.88 -6.74
CA THR A 46 -15.41 -4.51 -7.57
C THR A 46 -14.97 -3.60 -8.73
N ASP A 47 -15.89 -2.83 -9.31
CA ASP A 47 -15.59 -1.81 -10.34
C ASP A 47 -14.96 -0.52 -9.76
N GLU A 48 -14.65 -0.45 -8.45
CA GLU A 48 -14.16 0.73 -7.72
C GLU A 48 -15.07 1.98 -7.81
N LYS A 49 -16.34 1.77 -8.19
CA LYS A 49 -17.36 2.83 -8.26
C LYS A 49 -17.99 3.07 -6.88
N PHE A 50 -17.16 3.38 -5.89
CA PHE A 50 -17.54 3.41 -4.47
C PHE A 50 -18.77 4.28 -4.15
N LYS A 51 -18.90 5.46 -4.78
CA LYS A 51 -20.10 6.32 -4.56
C LYS A 51 -21.40 5.66 -5.01
N LYS A 52 -21.36 4.86 -6.10
CA LYS A 52 -22.54 4.09 -6.55
C LYS A 52 -22.77 2.90 -5.64
N ALA A 53 -21.71 2.23 -5.22
CA ALA A 53 -21.81 1.12 -4.28
C ALA A 53 -22.44 1.56 -2.94
N ILE A 54 -22.07 2.73 -2.40
CA ILE A 54 -22.67 3.30 -1.18
C ILE A 54 -24.19 3.39 -1.33
N GLY A 55 -24.71 3.99 -2.40
CA GLY A 55 -26.15 4.15 -2.59
C GLY A 55 -26.88 2.82 -2.61
N GLU A 56 -26.32 1.82 -3.28
CA GLU A 56 -26.94 0.49 -3.37
C GLU A 56 -26.83 -0.29 -2.04
N TYR A 57 -25.73 -0.18 -1.29
CA TYR A 57 -25.64 -0.79 0.05
C TYR A 57 -26.60 -0.11 1.05
N GLU A 58 -26.75 1.22 1.01
CA GLU A 58 -27.70 1.93 1.87
C GLU A 58 -29.15 1.51 1.57
N GLU A 59 -29.54 1.38 0.29
CA GLU A 59 -30.87 0.85 -0.07
C GLU A 59 -31.03 -0.60 0.36
N ALA A 60 -30.01 -1.44 0.25
CA ALA A 60 -30.07 -2.82 0.75
C ALA A 60 -30.31 -2.85 2.26
N LEU A 61 -29.61 -2.03 3.04
CA LEU A 61 -29.75 -1.97 4.50
C LEU A 61 -31.06 -1.30 4.96
N LYS A 62 -31.62 -0.39 4.16
CA LYS A 62 -32.94 0.18 4.41
C LYS A 62 -34.05 -0.88 4.26
N LEU A 63 -33.91 -1.78 3.30
CA LEU A 63 -34.84 -2.88 3.04
C LEU A 63 -34.65 -4.06 4.01
N ASN A 64 -33.41 -4.33 4.42
CA ASN A 64 -33.04 -5.33 5.39
C ASN A 64 -31.90 -4.81 6.30
N PRO A 65 -32.23 -4.20 7.46
CA PRO A 65 -31.23 -3.69 8.42
C PRO A 65 -30.31 -4.77 8.98
N ASP A 66 -30.73 -6.04 8.96
CA ASP A 66 -29.95 -7.17 9.46
C ASP A 66 -29.05 -7.81 8.39
N LEU A 67 -28.90 -7.17 7.23
CA LEU A 67 -28.00 -7.66 6.17
C LEU A 67 -26.54 -7.42 6.55
N LYS A 68 -26.07 -8.22 7.51
CA LYS A 68 -24.78 -8.12 8.18
C LYS A 68 -23.59 -8.03 7.19
N ALA A 69 -23.67 -8.80 6.09
CA ALA A 69 -22.63 -8.80 5.07
C ALA A 69 -22.40 -7.42 4.42
N ALA A 70 -23.38 -6.53 4.46
CA ALA A 70 -23.24 -5.20 3.86
C ALA A 70 -22.40 -4.24 4.70
N PHE A 71 -22.28 -4.45 6.00
CA PHE A 71 -21.61 -3.48 6.89
C PHE A 71 -20.14 -3.27 6.55
N TYR A 72 -19.39 -4.34 6.35
CA TYR A 72 -17.98 -4.25 5.99
C TYR A 72 -17.77 -3.51 4.66
N TYR A 73 -18.47 -3.91 3.62
CA TYR A 73 -18.31 -3.31 2.29
C TYR A 73 -18.76 -1.86 2.25
N LEU A 74 -19.86 -1.52 2.93
CA LEU A 74 -20.33 -0.14 3.03
C LEU A 74 -19.32 0.72 3.79
N GLY A 75 -18.83 0.24 4.93
CA GLY A 75 -17.77 0.92 5.69
C GLY A 75 -16.51 1.15 4.84
N SER A 76 -16.06 0.13 4.10
CA SER A 76 -14.89 0.20 3.21
C SER A 76 -15.11 1.18 2.06
N CYS A 77 -16.32 1.25 1.49
CA CYS A 77 -16.66 2.27 0.50
C CYS A 77 -16.53 3.68 1.06
N TYR A 78 -16.99 3.91 2.30
CA TYR A 78 -16.86 5.22 2.95
C TYR A 78 -15.39 5.57 3.25
N VAL A 79 -14.55 4.60 3.64
CA VAL A 79 -13.08 4.78 3.77
C VAL A 79 -12.47 5.22 2.44
N SER A 80 -12.92 4.63 1.32
CA SER A 80 -12.39 4.91 -0.02
C SER A 80 -12.79 6.29 -0.55
N VAL A 81 -13.96 6.81 -0.17
CA VAL A 81 -14.42 8.14 -0.61
C VAL A 81 -14.02 9.27 0.33
N TYR A 82 -13.59 8.96 1.56
CA TYR A 82 -13.10 9.93 2.51
C TYR A 82 -11.80 10.59 2.03
N LYS A 83 -11.72 11.91 2.14
CA LYS A 83 -10.57 12.69 1.70
C LYS A 83 -9.89 13.35 2.91
N PRO A 84 -8.66 12.93 3.26
CA PRO A 84 -7.90 13.60 4.32
C PRO A 84 -7.73 15.09 4.04
N GLY A 85 -8.00 15.93 5.06
CA GLY A 85 -7.86 17.39 4.95
C GLY A 85 -9.04 18.13 4.30
N ASP A 86 -10.10 17.42 3.88
CA ASP A 86 -11.36 18.04 3.45
C ASP A 86 -12.29 18.18 4.67
N ASP A 87 -12.45 19.42 5.16
CA ASP A 87 -13.25 19.76 6.36
C ASP A 87 -14.75 19.93 6.06
N SER A 88 -15.21 19.62 4.85
CA SER A 88 -16.64 19.68 4.50
C SER A 88 -17.47 18.75 5.38
N GLU A 89 -18.68 19.18 5.75
CA GLU A 89 -19.61 18.37 6.56
C GLU A 89 -19.89 17.00 5.93
N LYS A 90 -19.98 16.96 4.59
CA LYS A 90 -20.17 15.72 3.85
C LYS A 90 -18.99 14.75 4.01
N ASN A 91 -17.77 15.27 4.01
CA ASN A 91 -16.57 14.42 4.19
C ASN A 91 -16.47 13.93 5.64
N LYS A 92 -16.80 14.77 6.62
CA LYS A 92 -16.90 14.35 8.03
C LYS A 92 -17.95 13.26 8.24
N GLU A 93 -19.10 13.38 7.56
CA GLU A 93 -20.14 12.35 7.56
C GLU A 93 -19.59 11.02 6.99
N PHE A 94 -18.80 11.06 5.92
CA PHE A 94 -18.18 9.85 5.36
C PHE A 94 -17.26 9.16 6.38
N GLY A 95 -16.42 9.91 7.10
CA GLY A 95 -15.56 9.35 8.15
C GLY A 95 -16.37 8.72 9.29
N THR A 96 -17.42 9.42 9.75
CA THR A 96 -18.31 8.92 10.79
C THR A 96 -19.05 7.65 10.38
N LYS A 97 -19.59 7.62 9.16
CA LYS A 97 -20.28 6.43 8.61
C LYS A 97 -19.32 5.27 8.37
N ALA A 98 -18.10 5.54 7.89
CA ALA A 98 -17.05 4.51 7.76
C ALA A 98 -16.82 3.81 9.09
N THR A 99 -16.54 4.60 10.14
CA THR A 99 -16.29 4.07 11.48
C THR A 99 -17.49 3.29 12.02
N LEU A 100 -18.70 3.83 11.89
CA LEU A 100 -19.93 3.20 12.37
C LEU A 100 -20.15 1.82 11.73
N TYR A 101 -20.08 1.74 10.40
CA TYR A 101 -20.37 0.47 9.71
C TYR A 101 -19.26 -0.56 9.89
N LEU A 102 -17.99 -0.12 9.95
CA LEU A 102 -16.89 -1.03 10.28
C LEU A 102 -16.96 -1.54 11.71
N GLN A 103 -17.37 -0.72 12.68
CA GLN A 103 -17.61 -1.19 14.05
C GLN A 103 -18.72 -2.24 14.11
N LYS A 104 -19.86 -2.01 13.42
CA LYS A 104 -20.92 -3.02 13.29
C LYS A 104 -20.44 -4.31 12.63
N ALA A 105 -19.53 -4.22 11.67
CA ALA A 105 -18.91 -5.41 11.07
C ALA A 105 -17.99 -6.12 12.06
N LEU A 106 -17.20 -5.36 12.84
CA LEU A 106 -16.28 -5.91 13.84
C LEU A 106 -17.01 -6.62 14.96
N GLU A 107 -18.18 -6.13 15.41
CA GLU A 107 -19.03 -6.80 16.42
C GLU A 107 -19.42 -8.22 16.00
N GLN A 108 -19.48 -8.49 14.68
CA GLN A 108 -19.85 -9.80 14.14
C GLN A 108 -18.65 -10.69 13.88
N SER A 109 -17.50 -10.08 13.68
CA SER A 109 -16.25 -10.79 13.35
C SER A 109 -15.09 -10.09 14.07
N PRO A 110 -14.96 -10.25 15.42
CA PRO A 110 -14.02 -9.49 16.25
C PRO A 110 -12.54 -9.67 15.87
N ASP A 111 -12.21 -10.80 15.24
CA ASP A 111 -10.85 -11.16 14.87
C ASP A 111 -10.57 -10.96 13.37
N ASN A 112 -11.49 -10.31 12.64
CA ASN A 112 -11.31 -10.06 11.21
C ASN A 112 -10.31 -8.92 10.99
N LYS A 113 -9.13 -9.29 10.49
CA LYS A 113 -8.01 -8.36 10.30
C LYS A 113 -8.32 -7.25 9.29
N ASP A 114 -9.07 -7.54 8.24
CA ASP A 114 -9.39 -6.55 7.20
C ASP A 114 -10.30 -5.45 7.75
N ILE A 115 -11.23 -5.81 8.65
CA ILE A 115 -12.09 -4.86 9.34
C ILE A 115 -11.26 -4.01 10.31
N ILE A 116 -10.39 -4.64 11.09
CA ILE A 116 -9.52 -3.94 12.05
C ILE A 116 -8.57 -3.01 11.31
N GLN A 117 -7.98 -3.45 10.19
CA GLN A 117 -7.13 -2.64 9.33
C GLN A 117 -7.90 -1.41 8.80
N SER A 118 -9.11 -1.62 8.27
CA SER A 118 -9.95 -0.54 7.75
C SER A 118 -10.33 0.48 8.83
N LEU A 119 -10.53 0.03 10.08
CA LEU A 119 -10.74 0.92 11.24
C LEU A 119 -9.46 1.68 11.61
N GLY A 120 -8.30 1.06 11.54
CA GLY A 120 -7.01 1.72 11.68
C GLY A 120 -6.83 2.81 10.63
N ASP A 121 -7.04 2.46 9.36
CA ASP A 121 -6.86 3.37 8.22
C ASP A 121 -7.78 4.59 8.26
N ILE A 122 -9.06 4.40 8.57
CA ILE A 122 -9.98 5.55 8.65
C ILE A 122 -9.66 6.45 9.83
N ASN A 123 -9.27 5.89 10.99
CA ASN A 123 -8.88 6.69 12.14
C ASN A 123 -7.57 7.46 11.87
N ASP A 124 -6.59 6.87 11.18
CA ASP A 124 -5.37 7.57 10.76
C ASP A 124 -5.69 8.72 9.79
N LYS A 125 -6.50 8.47 8.76
CA LYS A 125 -6.98 9.49 7.82
C LYS A 125 -7.73 10.64 8.50
N MET A 126 -8.51 10.35 9.54
CA MET A 126 -9.24 11.32 10.37
C MET A 126 -8.35 11.98 11.44
N ARG A 127 -7.08 11.63 11.54
CA ARG A 127 -6.11 12.06 12.56
C ARG A 127 -6.48 11.67 14.00
N ASN A 128 -7.28 10.63 14.16
CA ASN A 128 -7.55 9.99 15.44
C ASN A 128 -6.44 9.00 15.78
N PHE A 129 -5.21 9.50 15.94
CA PHE A 129 -3.99 8.70 15.97
C PHE A 129 -3.96 7.64 17.08
N ASP A 130 -4.49 7.94 18.26
CA ASP A 130 -4.53 6.98 19.35
C ASP A 130 -5.44 5.78 19.05
N GLN A 131 -6.56 6.01 18.38
CA GLN A 131 -7.46 4.93 17.97
C GLN A 131 -6.86 4.13 16.81
N ALA A 132 -6.22 4.79 15.85
CA ALA A 132 -5.51 4.13 14.77
C ALA A 132 -4.40 3.22 15.31
N GLU A 133 -3.53 3.74 16.21
CA GLU A 133 -2.46 2.97 16.85
C GLU A 133 -3.01 1.72 17.56
N LYS A 134 -4.14 1.86 18.27
CA LYS A 134 -4.79 0.74 18.95
C LYS A 134 -5.21 -0.37 17.99
N TYR A 135 -5.82 -0.04 16.86
CA TYR A 135 -6.22 -1.03 15.86
C TYR A 135 -5.02 -1.70 15.19
N TYR A 136 -3.99 -0.96 14.80
CA TYR A 136 -2.78 -1.54 14.22
C TYR A 136 -2.02 -2.44 15.20
N LEU A 137 -1.95 -2.05 16.49
CA LEU A 137 -1.39 -2.91 17.54
C LEU A 137 -2.23 -4.18 17.78
N GLN A 138 -3.56 -4.09 17.62
CA GLN A 138 -4.43 -5.26 17.71
C GLN A 138 -4.12 -6.26 16.58
N ILE A 139 -3.91 -5.81 15.35
CA ILE A 139 -3.50 -6.67 14.23
C ILE A 139 -2.15 -7.35 14.54
N GLN A 140 -1.17 -6.57 14.94
CA GLN A 140 0.16 -7.09 15.28
C GLN A 140 0.10 -8.14 16.40
N LYS A 141 -0.76 -7.94 17.39
CA LYS A 141 -1.00 -8.91 18.46
C LYS A 141 -1.62 -10.23 17.98
N PHE A 142 -2.53 -10.18 17.00
CA PHE A 142 -3.12 -11.37 16.39
C PHE A 142 -2.17 -12.08 15.42
N THR A 143 -1.21 -11.33 14.86
CA THR A 143 -0.27 -11.84 13.86
C THR A 143 1.18 -11.46 14.20
N PRO A 144 1.70 -11.92 15.34
CA PRO A 144 3.02 -11.51 15.80
C PRO A 144 4.17 -11.96 14.90
N ASN A 145 3.94 -12.97 14.06
CA ASN A 145 4.92 -13.52 13.13
C ASN A 145 4.63 -13.10 11.67
N ASP A 146 3.64 -12.23 11.43
CA ASP A 146 3.34 -11.72 10.09
C ASP A 146 4.13 -10.42 9.83
N PRO A 147 5.07 -10.43 8.88
CA PRO A 147 5.84 -9.23 8.53
C PRO A 147 4.98 -8.02 8.17
N ALA A 148 3.82 -8.24 7.52
CA ALA A 148 2.93 -7.18 7.09
C ALA A 148 2.39 -6.35 8.25
N SER A 149 2.15 -6.96 9.43
CA SER A 149 1.67 -6.26 10.61
C SER A 149 2.67 -5.21 11.13
N TYR A 150 3.96 -5.50 11.00
CA TYR A 150 5.02 -4.57 11.39
C TYR A 150 5.19 -3.43 10.36
N TYR A 151 5.04 -3.72 9.06
CA TYR A 151 5.08 -2.69 8.03
C TYR A 151 3.93 -1.69 8.16
N ASN A 152 2.73 -2.16 8.45
CA ASN A 152 1.56 -1.31 8.67
C ASN A 152 1.80 -0.35 9.85
N LEU A 153 2.31 -0.87 10.97
CA LEU A 153 2.68 -0.05 12.14
C LEU A 153 3.83 0.91 11.83
N ALA A 154 4.88 0.45 11.16
CA ALA A 154 6.00 1.29 10.78
C ALA A 154 5.56 2.44 9.86
N GLY A 155 4.71 2.15 8.86
CA GLY A 155 4.14 3.14 7.96
C GLY A 155 3.28 4.16 8.72
N PHE A 156 2.39 3.69 9.60
CA PHE A 156 1.61 4.55 10.47
C PHE A 156 2.50 5.48 11.32
N TYR A 157 3.52 4.95 11.98
CA TYR A 157 4.43 5.75 12.80
C TYR A 157 5.24 6.75 11.95
N SER A 158 5.73 6.32 10.77
CA SER A 158 6.47 7.17 9.83
C SER A 158 5.62 8.35 9.36
N ASN A 159 4.39 8.10 8.91
CA ASN A 159 3.47 9.13 8.44
C ASN A 159 3.10 10.14 9.54
N ASN A 160 3.10 9.69 10.79
CA ASN A 160 2.83 10.51 11.97
C ASN A 160 4.11 11.07 12.63
N ARG A 161 5.26 11.00 11.95
CA ARG A 161 6.57 11.51 12.41
C ARG A 161 7.06 10.91 13.73
N LYS A 162 6.54 9.76 14.12
CA LYS A 162 7.03 8.97 15.27
C LYS A 162 8.18 8.06 14.82
N TYR A 163 9.28 8.68 14.36
CA TYR A 163 10.36 8.00 13.62
C TYR A 163 11.03 6.88 14.42
N ASP A 164 11.27 7.08 15.72
CA ASP A 164 11.88 6.05 16.56
C ASP A 164 11.01 4.80 16.66
N LYS A 165 9.68 4.97 16.79
CA LYS A 165 8.74 3.85 16.77
C LYS A 165 8.68 3.17 15.39
N ALA A 166 8.79 3.93 14.30
CA ALA A 166 8.84 3.35 12.96
C ALA A 166 10.09 2.46 12.79
N ILE A 167 11.26 2.94 13.19
CA ILE A 167 12.51 2.17 13.17
C ILE A 167 12.37 0.90 14.00
N GLU A 168 11.85 1.00 15.23
CA GLU A 168 11.62 -0.16 16.10
C GLU A 168 10.76 -1.24 15.41
N MET A 169 9.72 -0.84 14.68
CA MET A 169 8.89 -1.81 13.96
C MET A 169 9.63 -2.45 12.79
N TYR A 170 10.41 -1.70 12.02
CA TYR A 170 11.25 -2.28 10.96
C TYR A 170 12.30 -3.25 11.53
N GLU A 171 12.94 -2.89 12.65
CA GLU A 171 13.92 -3.76 13.32
C GLU A 171 13.28 -5.04 13.85
N LYS A 172 12.09 -4.94 14.45
CA LYS A 172 11.32 -6.12 14.87
C LYS A 172 10.96 -7.02 13.68
N ARG A 173 10.59 -6.43 12.55
CA ARG A 173 10.35 -7.18 11.31
C ARG A 173 11.60 -7.93 10.85
N ILE A 174 12.76 -7.27 10.85
CA ILE A 174 14.03 -7.90 10.50
C ILE A 174 14.38 -9.02 11.49
N ALA A 175 14.09 -8.84 12.78
CA ALA A 175 14.35 -9.86 13.79
C ALA A 175 13.49 -11.14 13.63
N LEU A 176 12.34 -11.09 12.94
CA LEU A 176 11.56 -12.28 12.61
C LEU A 176 12.27 -13.20 11.61
N ASP A 177 12.94 -12.63 10.64
CA ASP A 177 13.75 -13.33 9.66
C ASP A 177 14.94 -12.46 9.23
N PRO A 178 16.08 -12.57 9.91
CA PRO A 178 17.28 -11.78 9.59
C PRO A 178 17.94 -12.15 8.25
N ALA A 179 17.53 -13.27 7.64
CA ALA A 179 18.01 -13.68 6.32
C ALA A 179 17.20 -13.05 5.19
N ASP A 180 15.96 -12.60 5.48
CA ASP A 180 15.11 -11.98 4.48
C ASP A 180 15.59 -10.58 4.10
N ALA A 181 16.04 -10.45 2.85
CA ALA A 181 16.54 -9.21 2.29
C ALA A 181 15.48 -8.09 2.20
N GLU A 182 14.19 -8.44 2.21
CA GLU A 182 13.09 -7.48 2.08
C GLU A 182 12.98 -6.57 3.31
N GLY A 183 13.23 -7.08 4.52
CA GLY A 183 13.25 -6.29 5.74
C GLY A 183 14.20 -5.09 5.65
N TYR A 184 15.40 -5.33 5.12
CA TYR A 184 16.40 -4.27 4.94
C TYR A 184 16.03 -3.29 3.82
N LEU A 185 15.31 -3.74 2.77
CA LEU A 185 14.81 -2.86 1.73
C LEU A 185 13.86 -1.80 2.30
N TYR A 186 12.89 -2.20 3.14
CA TYR A 186 11.93 -1.26 3.73
C TYR A 186 12.59 -0.29 4.71
N LEU A 187 13.52 -0.78 5.53
CA LEU A 187 14.24 0.08 6.46
C LEU A 187 15.15 1.06 5.70
N ALA A 188 15.81 0.63 4.63
CA ALA A 188 16.58 1.51 3.77
C ALA A 188 15.72 2.59 3.12
N GLY A 189 14.53 2.23 2.62
CA GLY A 189 13.55 3.16 2.07
C GLY A 189 13.12 4.20 3.10
N PHE A 190 12.79 3.78 4.31
CA PHE A 190 12.45 4.69 5.40
C PHE A 190 13.58 5.69 5.70
N TYR A 191 14.82 5.22 5.78
CA TYR A 191 15.97 6.11 5.99
C TYR A 191 16.19 7.06 4.81
N GLN A 192 16.01 6.60 3.57
CA GLN A 192 16.10 7.44 2.38
C GLN A 192 15.05 8.56 2.37
N ASP A 193 13.79 8.26 2.70
CA ASP A 193 12.70 9.24 2.76
C ASP A 193 12.95 10.31 3.83
N ASN A 194 13.67 9.95 4.88
CA ASN A 194 14.07 10.83 5.97
C ASN A 194 15.48 11.44 5.78
N ARG A 195 16.09 11.29 4.58
CA ARG A 195 17.43 11.81 4.23
C ARG A 195 18.56 11.32 5.13
N LYS A 196 18.37 10.20 5.80
CA LYS A 196 19.39 9.49 6.57
C LYS A 196 20.19 8.59 5.62
N TRP A 197 21.03 9.24 4.79
CA TRP A 197 21.65 8.60 3.62
C TRP A 197 22.62 7.48 4.00
N ASP A 198 23.39 7.62 5.07
CA ASP A 198 24.38 6.63 5.48
C ASP A 198 23.72 5.37 6.02
N GLU A 199 22.66 5.53 6.79
CA GLU A 199 21.83 4.42 7.25
C GLU A 199 21.13 3.71 6.09
N ALA A 200 20.65 4.46 5.10
CA ALA A 200 20.06 3.89 3.89
C ALA A 200 21.09 3.08 3.07
N ILE A 201 22.29 3.63 2.86
CA ILE A 201 23.40 2.95 2.18
C ILE A 201 23.74 1.65 2.91
N LYS A 202 23.95 1.71 4.23
CA LYS A 202 24.26 0.53 5.06
C LYS A 202 23.21 -0.57 4.92
N ASN A 203 21.93 -0.22 4.97
CA ASN A 203 20.86 -1.22 4.85
C ASN A 203 20.77 -1.81 3.45
N HIS A 204 21.04 -1.05 2.38
CA HIS A 204 21.14 -1.61 1.04
C HIS A 204 22.37 -2.54 0.88
N GLU A 205 23.51 -2.23 1.52
CA GLU A 205 24.67 -3.13 1.53
C GLU A 205 24.35 -4.45 2.23
N ILE A 206 23.67 -4.40 3.39
CA ILE A 206 23.21 -5.62 4.08
C ILE A 206 22.21 -6.39 3.19
N ARG A 207 21.26 -5.71 2.53
CA ARG A 207 20.33 -6.34 1.60
C ARG A 207 21.05 -7.11 0.50
N ILE A 208 22.07 -6.51 -0.13
CA ILE A 208 22.90 -7.18 -1.16
C ILE A 208 23.54 -8.43 -0.59
N GLN A 209 24.15 -8.33 0.59
CA GLN A 209 24.75 -9.46 1.26
C GLN A 209 23.75 -10.59 1.51
N LYS A 210 22.52 -10.27 2.01
CA LYS A 210 21.49 -11.29 2.27
C LYS A 210 20.99 -11.98 1.01
N ILE A 211 20.87 -11.28 -0.10
CA ILE A 211 20.54 -11.88 -1.39
C ILE A 211 21.69 -12.79 -1.86
N ASP A 212 22.92 -12.33 -1.73
CA ASP A 212 24.09 -13.10 -2.17
C ASP A 212 24.30 -14.38 -1.35
N GLU A 213 24.10 -14.31 -0.04
CA GLU A 213 24.19 -15.45 0.88
C GLU A 213 23.05 -16.48 0.70
N ASN A 214 21.95 -16.13 0.00
CA ASN A 214 20.83 -17.03 -0.18
C ASN A 214 21.15 -18.16 -1.16
N ALA A 215 21.47 -19.35 -0.61
CA ALA A 215 21.83 -20.54 -1.37
C ALA A 215 20.60 -21.26 -2.00
N THR A 216 19.37 -20.91 -1.59
CA THR A 216 18.15 -21.56 -2.09
C THR A 216 17.52 -20.82 -3.28
N MET A 217 18.00 -19.60 -3.56
CA MET A 217 17.50 -18.81 -4.67
C MET A 217 18.06 -19.31 -6.00
N GLU A 218 17.19 -19.46 -7.01
CA GLU A 218 17.62 -19.81 -8.36
C GLU A 218 18.54 -18.71 -8.92
N GLU A 219 19.63 -19.10 -9.60
CA GLU A 219 20.70 -18.19 -10.06
C GLU A 219 20.19 -17.01 -10.90
N LYS A 220 19.23 -17.25 -11.80
CA LYS A 220 18.64 -16.19 -12.62
C LYS A 220 17.86 -15.19 -11.78
N ALA A 221 17.02 -15.68 -10.87
CA ALA A 221 16.28 -14.83 -9.93
C ALA A 221 17.22 -14.05 -9.02
N LYS A 222 18.27 -14.71 -8.51
CA LYS A 222 19.31 -14.09 -7.69
C LYS A 222 20.00 -12.95 -8.42
N ALA A 223 20.36 -13.14 -9.69
CA ALA A 223 20.96 -12.08 -10.51
C ALA A 223 20.01 -10.89 -10.70
N GLU A 224 18.71 -11.13 -10.91
CA GLU A 224 17.70 -10.06 -11.04
C GLU A 224 17.53 -9.29 -9.71
N PHE A 225 17.44 -9.99 -8.59
CA PHE A 225 17.34 -9.34 -7.26
C PHE A 225 18.60 -8.57 -6.88
N LEU A 226 19.79 -9.11 -7.18
CA LEU A 226 21.06 -8.41 -6.99
C LEU A 226 21.15 -7.16 -7.87
N ALA A 227 20.73 -7.25 -9.13
CA ALA A 227 20.74 -6.09 -10.03
C ALA A 227 19.85 -4.95 -9.49
N ASP A 228 18.64 -5.26 -8.98
CA ASP A 228 17.78 -4.28 -8.32
C ASP A 228 18.43 -3.72 -7.04
N ALA A 229 19.03 -4.57 -6.21
CA ALA A 229 19.65 -4.14 -4.98
C ALA A 229 20.84 -3.20 -5.20
N TYR A 230 21.72 -3.52 -6.15
CA TYR A 230 22.83 -2.67 -6.56
C TYR A 230 22.34 -1.36 -7.22
N TYR A 231 21.30 -1.42 -8.03
CA TYR A 231 20.68 -0.23 -8.60
C TYR A 231 20.20 0.73 -7.50
N ARG A 232 19.46 0.22 -6.50
CA ARG A 232 18.96 1.04 -5.39
C ARG A 232 20.09 1.63 -4.56
N LEU A 233 21.14 0.88 -4.28
CA LEU A 233 22.35 1.40 -3.62
C LEU A 233 22.95 2.57 -4.43
N GLY A 234 23.08 2.43 -5.72
CA GLY A 234 23.57 3.49 -6.60
C GLY A 234 22.69 4.74 -6.59
N VAL A 235 21.36 4.55 -6.59
CA VAL A 235 20.38 5.66 -6.50
C VAL A 235 20.53 6.42 -5.17
N VAL A 236 20.69 5.73 -4.04
CA VAL A 236 20.89 6.38 -2.73
C VAL A 236 22.21 7.16 -2.69
N CYS A 237 23.29 6.61 -3.23
CA CYS A 237 24.56 7.30 -3.34
C CYS A 237 24.43 8.58 -4.19
N TRP A 238 23.71 8.50 -5.31
CA TRP A 238 23.41 9.69 -6.10
C TRP A 238 22.57 10.70 -5.32
N ASN A 239 21.50 10.27 -4.63
CA ASN A 239 20.66 11.14 -3.79
C ASN A 239 21.50 11.86 -2.73
N LYS A 240 22.36 11.13 -1.99
CA LYS A 240 23.26 11.72 -1.00
C LYS A 240 24.15 12.80 -1.64
N SER A 241 24.80 12.49 -2.76
CA SER A 241 25.70 13.40 -3.42
C SER A 241 25.00 14.61 -4.04
N TYR A 242 23.79 14.45 -4.56
CA TYR A 242 23.00 15.50 -5.23
C TYR A 242 22.31 16.42 -4.20
N GLN A 243 21.74 15.88 -3.16
CA GLN A 243 20.95 16.65 -2.19
C GLN A 243 21.81 17.28 -1.07
N THR A 244 23.07 16.88 -0.92
CA THR A 244 23.98 17.50 0.03
C THR A 244 24.75 18.63 -0.67
N PRO A 245 24.61 19.90 -0.23
CA PRO A 245 25.31 21.04 -0.82
C PRO A 245 26.83 20.89 -0.86
N ALA A 246 27.50 21.58 -1.77
CA ALA A 246 28.96 21.47 -1.95
C ALA A 246 29.76 22.06 -0.79
N ASP A 247 29.18 22.99 -0.06
CA ASP A 247 29.75 23.60 1.16
C ASP A 247 29.57 22.73 2.41
N VAL A 248 28.66 21.74 2.36
CA VAL A 248 28.39 20.80 3.46
C VAL A 248 29.19 19.49 3.30
N MET A 249 29.29 18.98 2.07
CA MET A 249 30.03 17.74 1.79
C MET A 249 31.37 18.05 1.11
N ALA A 250 32.46 17.66 1.77
CA ALA A 250 33.81 17.79 1.22
C ALA A 250 33.97 17.05 -0.13
N SER A 251 34.78 17.61 -1.04
CA SER A 251 34.97 17.00 -2.37
C SER A 251 35.47 15.56 -2.31
N VAL A 252 36.34 15.23 -1.36
CA VAL A 252 36.82 13.85 -1.15
C VAL A 252 35.71 12.92 -0.74
N GLU A 253 34.84 13.31 0.20
CA GLU A 253 33.68 12.52 0.61
C GLU A 253 32.70 12.35 -0.55
N ARG A 254 32.42 13.42 -1.29
CA ARG A 254 31.56 13.37 -2.49
C ARG A 254 32.08 12.36 -3.50
N LEU A 255 33.39 12.35 -3.78
CA LEU A 255 34.00 11.38 -4.68
C LEU A 255 33.88 9.95 -4.19
N GLN A 256 34.05 9.72 -2.89
CA GLN A 256 33.87 8.38 -2.30
C GLN A 256 32.45 7.88 -2.45
N VAL A 257 31.44 8.71 -2.12
CA VAL A 257 30.03 8.36 -2.26
C VAL A 257 29.67 8.11 -3.73
N VAL A 258 30.11 9.00 -4.63
CA VAL A 258 29.85 8.86 -6.07
C VAL A 258 30.55 7.62 -6.64
N GLN A 259 31.77 7.30 -6.19
CA GLN A 259 32.45 6.07 -6.64
C GLN A 259 31.72 4.82 -6.16
N LYS A 260 31.31 4.77 -4.89
CA LYS A 260 30.46 3.67 -4.37
C LYS A 260 29.20 3.47 -5.23
N GLY A 261 28.48 4.55 -5.54
CA GLY A 261 27.30 4.50 -6.39
C GLY A 261 27.60 4.05 -7.82
N HIS A 262 28.72 4.52 -8.39
CA HIS A 262 29.16 4.10 -9.72
C HIS A 262 29.47 2.60 -9.78
N ASP A 263 30.19 2.06 -8.81
CA ASP A 263 30.54 0.64 -8.76
C ASP A 263 29.27 -0.22 -8.59
N ALA A 264 28.34 0.22 -7.75
CA ALA A 264 27.05 -0.44 -7.56
C ALA A 264 26.23 -0.45 -8.88
N LEU A 265 26.09 0.69 -9.55
CA LEU A 265 25.35 0.75 -10.81
C LEU A 265 26.01 -0.06 -11.92
N THR A 266 27.35 -0.06 -11.99
CA THR A 266 28.09 -0.88 -12.94
C THR A 266 27.77 -2.35 -12.69
N LYS A 267 27.78 -2.78 -11.43
CA LYS A 267 27.41 -4.16 -11.06
C LYS A 267 25.98 -4.50 -11.46
N ALA A 268 25.03 -3.56 -11.29
CA ALA A 268 23.66 -3.74 -11.76
C ALA A 268 23.58 -3.94 -13.29
N THR A 269 24.40 -3.23 -14.09
CA THR A 269 24.43 -3.40 -15.55
C THR A 269 25.07 -4.69 -16.00
N GLU A 270 26.04 -5.23 -15.25
CA GLU A 270 26.65 -6.54 -15.48
C GLU A 270 25.67 -7.67 -15.24
N LEU A 271 24.92 -7.61 -14.13
CA LEU A 271 23.94 -8.62 -13.75
C LEU A 271 22.68 -8.59 -14.61
N SER A 272 22.27 -7.41 -15.06
CA SER A 272 21.11 -7.22 -15.91
C SER A 272 21.39 -6.24 -17.07
N PRO A 273 22.02 -6.70 -18.17
CA PRO A 273 22.46 -5.83 -19.27
C PRO A 273 21.35 -5.09 -20.01
N ASN A 274 20.10 -5.58 -19.92
CA ASN A 274 18.93 -4.97 -20.54
C ASN A 274 18.16 -4.02 -19.59
N PHE A 275 18.64 -3.81 -18.39
CA PHE A 275 18.06 -2.89 -17.42
C PHE A 275 18.50 -1.44 -17.73
N PRO A 276 17.61 -0.56 -18.22
CA PRO A 276 18.02 0.76 -18.67
C PRO A 276 18.37 1.73 -17.54
N ASP A 277 17.64 1.67 -16.40
CA ASP A 277 17.69 2.72 -15.37
C ASP A 277 19.08 2.91 -14.73
N PRO A 278 19.90 1.87 -14.46
CA PRO A 278 21.26 2.05 -13.98
C PRO A 278 22.12 2.97 -14.88
N TRP A 279 21.96 2.89 -16.21
CA TRP A 279 22.70 3.76 -17.15
C TRP A 279 22.35 5.23 -17.02
N ALA A 280 21.07 5.54 -16.73
CA ALA A 280 20.65 6.91 -16.46
C ALA A 280 21.36 7.45 -15.21
N TYR A 281 21.36 6.68 -14.11
CA TYR A 281 22.01 7.11 -12.88
C TYR A 281 23.54 7.16 -12.96
N LEU A 282 24.17 6.27 -13.74
CA LEU A 282 25.60 6.38 -14.06
C LEU A 282 25.93 7.75 -14.68
N SER A 283 25.11 8.21 -15.64
CA SER A 283 25.30 9.54 -16.24
C SER A 283 25.19 10.68 -15.22
N LEU A 284 24.25 10.55 -14.28
CA LEU A 284 24.03 11.53 -13.22
C LEU A 284 25.20 11.55 -12.21
N LEU A 285 25.78 10.38 -11.90
CA LEU A 285 26.96 10.29 -11.03
C LEU A 285 28.20 10.92 -11.66
N PHE A 286 28.41 10.77 -12.97
CA PHE A 286 29.49 11.49 -13.66
C PHE A 286 29.34 13.01 -13.53
N ARG A 287 28.11 13.53 -13.60
CA ARG A 287 27.84 14.96 -13.36
C ARG A 287 28.15 15.37 -11.91
N GLN A 288 27.94 14.50 -10.92
CA GLN A 288 28.34 14.77 -9.53
C GLN A 288 29.87 14.79 -9.37
N LYS A 289 30.63 14.00 -10.14
CA LYS A 289 32.10 14.07 -10.17
C LYS A 289 32.60 15.44 -10.61
N THR A 290 31.89 16.14 -11.51
CA THR A 290 32.29 17.49 -11.97
C THR A 290 32.26 18.52 -10.84
N ILE A 291 31.39 18.35 -9.84
CA ILE A 291 31.29 19.26 -8.69
C ILE A 291 32.53 19.12 -7.83
N ALA A 292 33.01 17.89 -7.62
CA ALA A 292 34.19 17.62 -6.81
C ALA A 292 35.53 17.88 -7.54
N GLU A 293 35.55 17.67 -8.87
CA GLU A 293 36.72 17.82 -9.74
C GLU A 293 36.40 18.66 -10.98
N PRO A 294 36.21 19.98 -10.84
CA PRO A 294 35.80 20.85 -11.98
C PRO A 294 36.77 20.85 -13.17
N LEU A 295 38.04 20.64 -12.94
CA LEU A 295 39.07 20.56 -13.95
C LEU A 295 38.91 19.35 -14.90
N LYS A 296 38.23 18.30 -14.46
CA LYS A 296 37.96 17.12 -15.29
C LYS A 296 36.55 17.13 -15.93
N LYS A 297 35.86 18.28 -15.92
CA LYS A 297 34.48 18.40 -16.39
C LYS A 297 34.30 17.85 -17.81
N ALA A 298 35.14 18.23 -18.78
CA ALA A 298 35.01 17.76 -20.16
C ALA A 298 35.12 16.24 -20.30
N GLN A 299 35.95 15.58 -19.48
CA GLN A 299 36.08 14.14 -19.44
C GLN A 299 34.79 13.51 -18.90
N TYR A 300 34.28 14.01 -17.77
CA TYR A 300 33.07 13.46 -17.12
C TYR A 300 31.82 13.70 -17.96
N ASP A 301 31.68 14.84 -18.61
CA ASP A 301 30.58 15.12 -19.54
C ASP A 301 30.55 14.10 -20.69
N LYS A 302 31.71 13.78 -21.28
CA LYS A 302 31.82 12.78 -22.36
C LYS A 302 31.39 11.38 -21.89
N GLU A 303 31.78 10.97 -20.66
CA GLU A 303 31.34 9.67 -20.11
C GLU A 303 29.84 9.69 -19.78
N ALA A 304 29.32 10.79 -19.24
CA ALA A 304 27.89 10.94 -18.99
C ALA A 304 27.07 10.80 -20.27
N GLU A 305 27.52 11.40 -21.39
CA GLU A 305 26.84 11.30 -22.68
C GLU A 305 26.77 9.85 -23.20
N LYS A 306 27.86 9.08 -23.07
CA LYS A 306 27.85 7.66 -23.44
C LYS A 306 26.79 6.87 -22.65
N MET A 307 26.66 7.14 -21.34
CA MET A 307 25.67 6.49 -20.50
C MET A 307 24.24 6.87 -20.91
N VAL A 308 24.01 8.17 -21.24
CA VAL A 308 22.72 8.62 -21.75
C VAL A 308 22.35 7.92 -23.07
N GLN A 309 23.29 7.78 -24.00
CA GLN A 309 23.05 7.10 -25.27
C GLN A 309 22.67 5.63 -25.03
N LYS A 310 23.36 4.94 -24.12
CA LYS A 310 23.04 3.54 -23.78
C LYS A 310 21.68 3.42 -23.10
N PHE A 311 21.35 4.31 -22.19
CA PHE A 311 20.01 4.39 -21.59
C PHE A 311 18.92 4.54 -22.65
N GLN A 312 19.07 5.49 -23.58
CA GLN A 312 18.09 5.73 -24.63
C GLN A 312 17.91 4.55 -25.56
N GLU A 313 19.00 3.88 -25.96
CA GLU A 313 18.96 2.64 -26.75
C GLU A 313 18.13 1.55 -26.07
N LEU A 314 18.45 1.24 -24.82
CA LEU A 314 17.78 0.19 -24.06
C LEU A 314 16.31 0.54 -23.79
N ARG A 315 16.01 1.79 -23.45
CA ARG A 315 14.63 2.24 -23.25
C ARG A 315 13.79 2.12 -24.53
N LYS A 316 14.35 2.47 -25.68
CA LYS A 316 13.69 2.30 -26.99
C LYS A 316 13.38 0.83 -27.27
N ARG A 317 14.34 -0.07 -27.01
CA ARG A 317 14.14 -1.52 -27.17
C ARG A 317 13.04 -2.04 -26.24
N LYS A 318 13.05 -1.64 -24.98
CA LYS A 318 12.03 -2.01 -24.00
C LYS A 318 10.63 -1.61 -24.44
N LEU A 319 10.44 -0.35 -24.83
CA LEU A 319 9.17 0.17 -25.32
C LEU A 319 8.67 -0.56 -26.56
N ALA A 320 9.56 -0.86 -27.52
CA ALA A 320 9.20 -1.64 -28.71
C ALA A 320 8.71 -3.05 -28.36
N THR A 321 9.38 -3.71 -27.41
CA THR A 321 8.97 -5.04 -26.92
C THR A 321 7.61 -4.97 -26.22
N GLU A 322 7.38 -4.00 -25.34
CA GLU A 322 6.09 -3.79 -24.63
C GLU A 322 4.95 -3.54 -25.62
N GLN A 323 5.19 -2.70 -26.66
CA GLN A 323 4.19 -2.45 -27.69
C GLN A 323 3.86 -3.74 -28.48
N PHE A 324 4.88 -4.49 -28.90
CA PHE A 324 4.70 -5.77 -29.59
C PHE A 324 3.88 -6.77 -28.77
N MET A 325 4.19 -6.92 -27.47
CA MET A 325 3.44 -7.81 -26.56
C MET A 325 1.98 -7.35 -26.38
N LYS A 326 1.76 -6.04 -26.31
CA LYS A 326 0.41 -5.47 -26.22
C LYS A 326 -0.42 -5.72 -27.49
N ASP A 327 0.20 -5.64 -28.65
CA ASP A 327 -0.48 -5.90 -29.92
C ASP A 327 -0.82 -7.38 -30.07
N LEU A 328 0.11 -8.30 -29.70
CA LEU A 328 -0.17 -9.75 -29.63
C LEU A 328 -1.32 -10.12 -28.68
N SER A 329 -1.49 -9.36 -27.57
CA SER A 329 -2.57 -9.63 -26.61
C SER A 329 -3.96 -9.19 -27.11
N LYS A 330 -4.02 -8.33 -28.13
CA LYS A 330 -5.29 -7.88 -28.74
C LYS A 330 -5.76 -8.82 -29.86
N GLU A 331 -4.86 -9.64 -30.39
CA GLU A 331 -5.19 -10.61 -31.45
C GLU A 331 -5.67 -11.96 -30.90
N LYS A 332 -5.62 -12.15 -29.59
CA LYS A 332 -6.22 -13.29 -28.85
C LYS A 332 -7.55 -12.93 -28.24
#